data_3974152be64fab2813db47dd19c5ca9d
#
_entry.id   3974152be64fab2813db47dd19c5ca9d
#
_cell.length_a   1.000
_cell.length_b   1.000
_cell.length_c   1.000
_cell.angle_alpha   90.00
_cell.angle_beta   90.00
_cell.angle_gamma   90.00
#
_symmetry.space_group_name_H-M   'P 1'
#
loop_
_entity.id
_entity.type
_entity.pdbx_description
1 polymer ?
#
loop_
_entity_poly.entity_id
_entity_poly.type
_entity_poly.pdbx_seq_one_letter_code
_entity_poly.pdbx_strand_id
1 'polypeptide(L)'
;MKQIKSKTIELNRSVEEVFYALSDFTHLGTIPNDKIKDFKCTYDTCSFNVNGMADVELVIKERKPFEYITIGSGKEVMGGFSFLINLLFEKTGDRTCSLTAEANIEGNTVMLMMIKKQLQNGLDSLMDGIEKAINNQAI
;
A
#
# COMPACT_ATOMS: atom_id res chain seq x y z
N MET A 1 7.81 -14.17 11.68
CA MET A 1 6.88 -13.36 10.88
C MET A 1 6.20 -12.31 11.75
N LYS A 2 6.11 -11.08 11.27
CA LYS A 2 5.47 -9.98 12.00
C LYS A 2 4.30 -9.47 11.15
N GLN A 3 3.14 -9.34 11.78
CA GLN A 3 1.96 -8.80 11.11
C GLN A 3 1.67 -7.38 11.59
N ILE A 4 1.40 -6.50 10.64
CA ILE A 4 1.02 -5.11 10.91
C ILE A 4 -0.28 -4.84 10.17
N LYS A 5 -1.20 -4.14 10.84
CA LYS A 5 -2.49 -3.80 10.23
C LYS A 5 -2.66 -2.29 10.24
N SER A 6 -3.08 -1.73 9.11
CA SER A 6 -3.35 -0.30 9.02
C SER A 6 -4.70 0.02 9.66
N LYS A 7 -4.95 1.30 9.84
CA LYS A 7 -6.31 1.76 10.14
C LYS A 7 -7.20 1.48 8.92
N THR A 8 -8.50 1.34 9.18
CA THR A 8 -9.49 1.22 8.11
C THR A 8 -9.91 2.62 7.67
N ILE A 9 -9.88 2.85 6.36
CA ILE A 9 -10.31 4.13 5.81
C ILE A 9 -11.63 3.97 5.07
N GLU A 10 -12.43 5.04 5.07
CA GLU A 10 -13.69 5.10 4.35
C GLU A 10 -13.49 5.90 3.07
N LEU A 11 -13.97 5.36 1.96
CA LEU A 11 -13.78 5.95 0.64
C LEU A 11 -15.12 6.28 0.01
N ASN A 12 -15.24 7.49 -0.55
CA ASN A 12 -16.46 8.02 -1.15
C ASN A 12 -16.57 7.65 -2.63
N ARG A 13 -16.20 6.42 -2.95
CA ARG A 13 -16.27 5.85 -4.30
C ARG A 13 -16.73 4.42 -4.18
N SER A 14 -17.29 3.88 -5.25
CA SER A 14 -17.69 2.48 -5.26
C SER A 14 -16.49 1.56 -5.11
N VAL A 15 -16.72 0.37 -4.59
CA VAL A 15 -15.64 -0.63 -4.44
C VAL A 15 -15.02 -0.95 -5.81
N GLU A 16 -15.82 -0.95 -6.87
CA GLU A 16 -15.34 -1.20 -8.23
C GLU A 16 -14.36 -0.13 -8.67
N GLU A 17 -14.71 1.14 -8.49
CA GLU A 17 -13.84 2.25 -8.88
C GLU A 17 -12.52 2.24 -8.10
N VAL A 18 -12.62 2.02 -6.78
CA VAL A 18 -11.42 2.00 -5.93
C VAL A 18 -10.53 0.81 -6.28
N PHE A 19 -11.14 -0.35 -6.49
CA PHE A 19 -10.37 -1.54 -6.86
C PHE A 19 -9.58 -1.32 -8.15
N TYR A 20 -10.22 -0.82 -9.19
CA TYR A 20 -9.54 -0.58 -10.46
C TYR A 20 -8.48 0.50 -10.36
N ALA A 21 -8.72 1.53 -9.55
CA ALA A 21 -7.71 2.58 -9.35
C ALA A 21 -6.46 2.04 -8.67
N LEU A 22 -6.63 1.19 -7.65
CA LEU A 22 -5.50 0.66 -6.89
C LEU A 22 -4.86 -0.58 -7.52
N SER A 23 -5.53 -1.22 -8.47
CA SER A 23 -4.97 -2.39 -9.15
C SER A 23 -4.00 -2.00 -10.25
N ASP A 24 -3.87 -0.72 -10.55
CA ASP A 24 -2.95 -0.20 -11.55
C ASP A 24 -1.94 0.72 -10.86
N PHE A 25 -0.72 0.23 -10.70
CA PHE A 25 0.31 0.97 -9.98
C PHE A 25 0.78 2.24 -10.69
N THR A 26 0.42 2.45 -11.96
CA THR A 26 0.79 3.70 -12.63
C THR A 26 0.18 4.92 -11.92
N HIS A 27 -0.91 4.73 -11.18
CA HIS A 27 -1.55 5.82 -10.43
C HIS A 27 -0.89 6.08 -9.08
N LEU A 28 -0.08 5.15 -8.59
CA LEU A 28 0.51 5.26 -7.25
C LEU A 28 1.45 6.46 -7.14
N GLY A 29 2.17 6.76 -8.20
CA GLY A 29 3.10 7.89 -8.23
C GLY A 29 2.43 9.25 -8.14
N THR A 30 1.10 9.31 -8.29
CA THR A 30 0.37 10.58 -8.20
C THR A 30 -0.09 10.90 -6.78
N ILE A 31 0.09 9.96 -5.84
CA ILE A 31 -0.29 10.16 -4.44
C ILE A 31 0.77 11.02 -3.76
N PRO A 32 0.39 12.20 -3.23
CA PRO A 32 1.36 13.08 -2.58
C PRO A 32 1.98 12.44 -1.33
N ASN A 33 3.30 12.46 -1.24
CA ASN A 33 3.99 11.99 -0.05
C ASN A 33 5.39 12.59 -0.01
N ASP A 34 5.68 13.37 1.03
CA ASP A 34 6.95 14.06 1.17
C ASP A 34 8.12 13.12 1.39
N LYS A 35 7.86 11.93 1.90
CA LYS A 35 8.90 10.98 2.29
C LYS A 35 9.25 9.99 1.20
N ILE A 36 8.45 9.92 0.15
CA ILE A 36 8.62 8.95 -0.93
C ILE A 36 8.92 9.67 -2.23
N LYS A 37 10.02 9.29 -2.87
CA LYS A 37 10.53 9.95 -4.07
C LYS A 37 10.88 8.94 -5.16
N ASP A 38 11.10 9.44 -6.37
CA ASP A 38 11.60 8.67 -7.51
C ASP A 38 10.71 7.49 -7.88
N PHE A 39 9.40 7.74 -7.91
CA PHE A 39 8.45 6.72 -8.33
C PHE A 39 8.67 6.28 -9.77
N LYS A 40 8.74 4.97 -9.98
CA LYS A 40 8.75 4.35 -11.30
C LYS A 40 7.74 3.23 -11.26
N CYS A 41 6.57 3.48 -11.79
CA CYS A 41 5.45 2.56 -11.68
C CYS A 41 4.96 2.10 -13.04
N THR A 42 4.66 0.81 -13.13
CA THR A 42 3.98 0.20 -14.26
C THR A 42 2.63 -0.32 -13.77
N TYR A 43 1.92 -1.04 -14.60
CA TYR A 43 0.66 -1.62 -14.20
C TYR A 43 0.81 -2.58 -13.00
N ASP A 44 1.85 -3.41 -13.00
CA ASP A 44 2.05 -4.45 -11.98
C ASP A 44 3.12 -4.15 -10.95
N THR A 45 3.97 -3.18 -11.18
CA THR A 45 5.13 -2.93 -10.32
C THR A 45 5.26 -1.45 -10.00
N CYS A 46 5.89 -1.16 -8.86
CA CYS A 46 6.22 0.20 -8.51
C CYS A 46 7.48 0.20 -7.67
N SER A 47 8.45 1.04 -8.05
CA SER A 47 9.65 1.22 -7.25
C SER A 47 9.76 2.68 -6.83
N PHE A 48 10.31 2.90 -5.65
CA PHE A 48 10.45 4.25 -5.11
C PHE A 48 11.51 4.27 -4.03
N ASN A 49 11.91 5.48 -3.63
CA ASN A 49 12.88 5.68 -2.57
C ASN A 49 12.20 6.27 -1.35
N VAL A 50 12.48 5.72 -0.17
CA VAL A 50 11.91 6.18 1.10
C VAL A 50 12.97 6.98 1.84
N ASN A 51 12.75 8.28 2.01
CA ASN A 51 13.62 9.20 2.76
C ASN A 51 15.07 9.24 2.29
N GLY A 52 15.35 8.85 1.04
CA GLY A 52 16.72 8.76 0.54
C GLY A 52 17.52 7.61 1.14
N MET A 53 16.90 6.76 1.92
CA MET A 53 17.58 5.70 2.67
C MET A 53 17.38 4.30 2.08
N ALA A 54 16.23 4.03 1.49
CA ALA A 54 15.92 2.70 1.00
C ALA A 54 15.16 2.73 -0.31
N ASP A 55 15.56 1.87 -1.24
CA ASP A 55 14.80 1.63 -2.46
C ASP A 55 13.85 0.47 -2.21
N VAL A 56 12.58 0.67 -2.52
CA VAL A 56 11.53 -0.33 -2.32
C VAL A 56 10.90 -0.67 -3.65
N GLU A 57 10.69 -1.94 -3.89
CA GLU A 57 9.97 -2.40 -5.08
C GLU A 57 8.74 -3.17 -4.65
N LEU A 58 7.58 -2.78 -5.19
CA LEU A 58 6.31 -3.45 -4.95
C LEU A 58 5.89 -4.16 -6.23
N VAL A 59 5.37 -5.38 -6.08
CA VAL A 59 4.87 -6.17 -7.20
C VAL A 59 3.49 -6.70 -6.84
N ILE A 60 2.51 -6.47 -7.71
CA ILE A 60 1.18 -7.05 -7.51
C ILE A 60 1.25 -8.54 -7.80
N LYS A 61 0.97 -9.35 -6.79
CA LYS A 61 1.02 -10.81 -6.88
C LYS A 61 -0.34 -11.39 -7.28
N GLU A 62 -1.41 -10.79 -6.80
CA GLU A 62 -2.76 -11.29 -7.07
C GLU A 62 -3.76 -10.15 -7.00
N ARG A 63 -4.77 -10.20 -7.88
CA ARG A 63 -5.90 -9.28 -7.88
C ARG A 63 -7.18 -10.11 -7.85
N LYS A 64 -7.94 -10.02 -6.76
CA LYS A 64 -9.26 -10.64 -6.71
C LYS A 64 -10.29 -9.52 -6.73
N PRO A 65 -11.02 -9.37 -7.83
CA PRO A 65 -11.93 -8.22 -8.02
C PRO A 65 -12.84 -7.98 -6.82
N PHE A 66 -12.77 -6.75 -6.32
CA PHE A 66 -13.62 -6.20 -5.27
C PHE A 66 -13.44 -6.83 -3.90
N GLU A 67 -12.45 -7.70 -3.72
CA GLU A 67 -12.16 -8.35 -2.45
C GLU A 67 -10.78 -7.99 -1.92
N TYR A 68 -9.72 -8.23 -2.71
CA TYR A 68 -8.38 -7.91 -2.25
C TYR A 68 -7.38 -7.77 -3.40
N ILE A 69 -6.27 -7.11 -3.08
CA ILE A 69 -5.08 -7.07 -3.93
C ILE A 69 -3.90 -7.47 -3.04
N THR A 70 -3.12 -8.46 -3.48
CA THR A 70 -1.93 -8.89 -2.76
C THR A 70 -0.69 -8.29 -3.42
N ILE A 71 0.11 -7.57 -2.63
CA ILE A 71 1.31 -6.89 -3.08
C ILE A 71 2.50 -7.48 -2.34
N GLY A 72 3.53 -7.87 -3.07
CA GLY A 72 4.75 -8.39 -2.48
C GLY A 72 5.94 -7.49 -2.73
N SER A 73 7.01 -7.69 -1.97
CA SER A 73 8.28 -7.05 -2.25
C SER A 73 8.93 -7.73 -3.47
N GLY A 74 9.43 -6.93 -4.41
CA GLY A 74 10.11 -7.47 -5.59
C GLY A 74 11.54 -7.88 -5.30
N LYS A 75 12.17 -7.18 -4.37
CA LYS A 75 13.55 -7.45 -3.93
C LYS A 75 13.60 -7.32 -2.42
N GLU A 76 14.64 -7.90 -1.83
CA GLU A 76 14.86 -7.68 -0.41
C GLU A 76 15.10 -6.22 -0.13
N VAL A 77 14.37 -5.69 0.85
CA VAL A 77 14.51 -4.32 1.31
C VAL A 77 15.50 -4.34 2.46
N MET A 78 16.20 -3.23 2.67
CA MET A 78 17.16 -3.04 3.77
C MET A 78 17.23 -4.17 4.81
N GLY A 79 18.38 -4.81 4.96
CA GLY A 79 18.59 -5.80 5.98
C GLY A 79 18.02 -7.18 5.67
N GLY A 80 17.58 -7.39 4.45
CA GLY A 80 17.18 -8.72 4.00
C GLY A 80 15.81 -9.17 4.46
N PHE A 81 14.85 -8.25 4.64
CA PHE A 81 13.50 -8.65 4.93
C PHE A 81 12.60 -8.55 3.69
N SER A 82 11.51 -9.33 3.71
CA SER A 82 10.51 -9.32 2.64
C SER A 82 9.14 -9.12 3.25
N PHE A 83 8.17 -8.75 2.42
CA PHE A 83 6.81 -8.50 2.91
C PHE A 83 5.74 -8.87 1.88
N LEU A 84 4.55 -9.14 2.41
CA LEU A 84 3.32 -9.26 1.62
C LEU A 84 2.29 -8.33 2.24
N ILE A 85 1.67 -7.51 1.41
CA ILE A 85 0.62 -6.59 1.84
C ILE A 85 -0.68 -6.99 1.15
N ASN A 86 -1.74 -7.16 1.91
CA ASN A 86 -3.07 -7.39 1.38
C ASN A 86 -3.91 -6.14 1.56
N LEU A 87 -4.37 -5.57 0.46
CA LEU A 87 -5.36 -4.49 0.48
C LEU A 87 -6.72 -5.16 0.48
N LEU A 88 -7.47 -4.97 1.56
CA LEU A 88 -8.75 -5.63 1.76
C LEU A 88 -9.89 -4.64 1.53
N PHE A 89 -10.76 -4.96 0.59
CA PHE A 89 -11.87 -4.09 0.20
C PHE A 89 -13.18 -4.61 0.78
N GLU A 90 -14.01 -3.70 1.27
CA GLU A 90 -15.33 -4.04 1.75
C GLU A 90 -16.33 -3.02 1.25
N LYS A 91 -17.35 -3.50 0.52
CA LYS A 91 -18.42 -2.65 0.02
C LYS A 91 -19.28 -2.21 1.20
N THR A 92 -19.45 -0.91 1.38
CA THR A 92 -20.30 -0.35 2.45
C THR A 92 -21.54 0.33 1.89
N GLY A 93 -21.60 0.56 0.58
CA GLY A 93 -22.74 1.14 -0.10
C GLY A 93 -22.51 1.13 -1.59
N ASP A 94 -23.48 1.64 -2.37
CA ASP A 94 -23.37 1.65 -3.83
C ASP A 94 -22.21 2.53 -4.32
N ARG A 95 -21.88 3.56 -3.56
CA ARG A 95 -20.83 4.51 -3.91
C ARG A 95 -19.85 4.72 -2.77
N THR A 96 -19.75 3.76 -1.86
CA THR A 96 -18.83 3.84 -0.74
C THR A 96 -18.22 2.46 -0.50
N CYS A 97 -17.00 2.47 0.02
CA CYS A 97 -16.34 1.24 0.45
C CYS A 97 -15.34 1.56 1.53
N SER A 98 -14.86 0.54 2.21
CA SER A 98 -13.76 0.68 3.15
C SER A 98 -12.55 -0.08 2.66
N LEU A 99 -11.38 0.35 3.10
CA LEU A 99 -10.11 -0.26 2.73
C LEU A 99 -9.24 -0.41 3.97
N THR A 100 -8.66 -1.58 4.13
CA THR A 100 -7.72 -1.88 5.21
C THR A 100 -6.52 -2.59 4.60
N ALA A 101 -5.32 -2.28 5.06
CA ALA A 101 -4.12 -2.99 4.63
C ALA A 101 -3.58 -3.86 5.75
N GLU A 102 -3.20 -5.08 5.42
CA GLU A 102 -2.52 -5.99 6.34
C GLU A 102 -1.17 -6.36 5.73
N ALA A 103 -0.10 -6.16 6.48
CA ALA A 103 1.24 -6.47 6.02
C ALA A 103 1.83 -7.59 6.86
N ASN A 104 2.38 -8.61 6.19
CA ASN A 104 3.12 -9.69 6.81
C ASN A 104 4.58 -9.53 6.42
N ILE A 105 5.45 -9.40 7.42
CA ILE A 105 6.85 -9.08 7.21
C ILE A 105 7.72 -10.19 7.77
N GLU A 106 8.66 -10.67 6.95
CA GLU A 106 9.62 -11.70 7.35
C GLU A 106 11.04 -11.16 7.26
N GLY A 107 11.87 -11.53 8.23
CA GLY A 107 13.25 -11.09 8.28
C GLY A 107 13.83 -11.29 9.67
N ASN A 108 14.97 -10.67 9.93
CA ASN A 108 15.64 -10.75 11.22
C ASN A 108 14.73 -10.15 12.31
N THR A 109 14.48 -10.93 13.38
CA THR A 109 13.57 -10.52 14.44
C THR A 109 13.99 -9.21 15.11
N VAL A 110 15.29 -9.03 15.38
CA VAL A 110 15.78 -7.82 16.02
C VAL A 110 15.53 -6.60 15.13
N MET A 111 15.81 -6.73 13.84
CA MET A 111 15.58 -5.66 12.89
C MET A 111 14.08 -5.32 12.78
N LEU A 112 13.21 -6.33 12.73
CA LEU A 112 11.77 -6.12 12.67
C LEU A 112 11.27 -5.35 13.87
N MET A 113 11.80 -5.65 15.07
CA MET A 113 11.44 -4.92 16.29
C MET A 113 11.88 -3.47 16.22
N MET A 114 13.04 -3.20 15.62
CA MET A 114 13.57 -1.85 15.50
C MET A 114 12.79 -0.98 14.53
N ILE A 115 12.29 -1.56 13.44
CA ILE A 115 11.62 -0.79 12.39
C ILE A 115 10.09 -0.89 12.41
N LYS A 116 9.54 -1.66 13.33
CA LYS A 116 8.08 -1.89 13.39
C LYS A 116 7.28 -0.60 13.39
N LYS A 117 7.70 0.36 14.22
CA LYS A 117 6.98 1.63 14.34
C LYS A 117 7.03 2.42 13.03
N GLN A 118 8.19 2.46 12.38
CA GLN A 118 8.33 3.15 11.10
C GLN A 118 7.48 2.48 10.02
N LEU A 119 7.44 1.15 10.02
CA LEU A 119 6.62 0.41 9.06
C LEU A 119 5.13 0.68 9.29
N GLN A 120 4.70 0.70 10.56
CA GLN A 120 3.31 1.03 10.90
C GLN A 120 2.96 2.44 10.46
N ASN A 121 3.83 3.40 10.76
CA ASN A 121 3.63 4.79 10.37
C ASN A 121 3.61 4.95 8.85
N GLY A 122 4.47 4.25 8.15
CA GLY A 122 4.51 4.28 6.70
C GLY A 122 3.24 3.72 6.08
N LEU A 123 2.75 2.62 6.62
CA LEU A 123 1.51 2.01 6.13
C LEU A 123 0.31 2.93 6.36
N ASP A 124 0.22 3.52 7.56
CA ASP A 124 -0.87 4.45 7.88
C ASP A 124 -0.79 5.72 7.03
N SER A 125 0.42 6.22 6.75
CA SER A 125 0.61 7.36 5.86
C SER A 125 0.18 7.05 4.44
N LEU A 126 0.46 5.85 3.96
CA LEU A 126 0.01 5.41 2.64
C LEU A 126 -1.52 5.41 2.59
N MET A 127 -2.17 4.89 3.64
CA MET A 127 -3.63 4.86 3.70
C MET A 127 -4.21 6.27 3.74
N ASP A 128 -3.60 7.20 4.48
CA ASP A 128 -4.01 8.60 4.49
C ASP A 128 -3.90 9.23 3.10
N GLY A 129 -2.82 8.92 2.39
CA GLY A 129 -2.62 9.41 1.03
C GLY A 129 -3.67 8.90 0.06
N ILE A 130 -4.01 7.63 0.17
CA ILE A 130 -5.05 7.01 -0.65
C ILE A 130 -6.41 7.66 -0.34
N GLU A 131 -6.72 7.84 0.94
CA GLU A 131 -7.98 8.45 1.35
C GLU A 131 -8.13 9.87 0.77
N LYS A 132 -7.09 10.67 0.89
CA LYS A 132 -7.10 12.03 0.36
C LYS A 132 -7.22 12.04 -1.16
N ALA A 133 -6.44 11.21 -1.83
CA ALA A 133 -6.45 11.19 -3.29
C ALA A 133 -7.80 10.77 -3.85
N ILE A 134 -8.45 9.79 -3.24
CA ILE A 134 -9.73 9.28 -3.72
C ILE A 134 -10.89 10.17 -3.31
N ASN A 135 -10.94 10.59 -2.04
CA ASN A 135 -12.06 11.37 -1.53
C ASN A 135 -12.07 12.82 -2.02
N ASN A 136 -10.92 13.38 -2.31
CA ASN A 136 -10.80 14.76 -2.78
C ASN A 136 -10.75 14.89 -4.29
N GLN A 137 -10.86 13.78 -4.99
CA GLN A 137 -10.82 13.80 -6.44
C GLN A 137 -12.07 14.48 -6.99
N ALA A 138 -11.88 15.50 -7.82
CA ALA A 138 -12.99 16.15 -8.49
C ALA A 138 -13.61 15.19 -9.50
N ILE A 139 -14.90 15.19 -9.54
CA ILE A 139 -15.64 14.33 -10.44
C ILE A 139 -16.07 15.13 -11.64
#